data_4ff8e48967fe9e2a982bc6aee52c2432
#
_entry.id   4ff8e48967fe9e2a982bc6aee52c2432
#
_cell.length_a   1.000
_cell.length_b   1.000
_cell.length_c   1.000
_cell.angle_alpha   90.00
_cell.angle_beta   90.00
_cell.angle_gamma   90.00
#
_symmetry.space_group_name_H-M   'P 1'
#
loop_
_entity.id
_entity.type
_entity.pdbx_description
1 polymer ?
#
loop_
_entity_poly.entity_id
_entity_poly.type
_entity_poly.pdbx_seq_one_letter_code
_entity_poly.pdbx_strand_id
1 'polypeptide(L)'
;MKKNVKNLQVTRSYSMRFITLSIMISLFILPVKMNAQGAKANFSGSWALNESKSNLGEGRGFRSASQMKVTQDGNNLSVDRVRTNQNGEATTTTEKYTLDGKESVNTSTRGTSKTVVKWSADGKALNFAVSRTFERNGETTEMKSTEVWTLTDAKTLSVLSTFTMPDGERKTTLVYDKK
;
A
#
# COMPACT_ATOMS: atom_id res chain seq x y z
N MET A 1 59.43 91.45 12.08
CA MET A 1 59.46 90.21 12.94
C MET A 1 58.31 89.31 12.57
N LYS A 2 58.58 88.24 11.85
CA LYS A 2 57.56 87.30 11.44
C LYS A 2 57.63 86.10 12.34
N LYS A 3 56.54 85.80 13.07
CA LYS A 3 56.37 84.53 13.88
C LYS A 3 55.80 83.48 13.02
N ASN A 4 56.57 82.45 12.79
CA ASN A 4 56.09 81.19 12.14
C ASN A 4 55.25 80.43 13.11
N VAL A 5 53.95 80.25 12.77
CA VAL A 5 53.06 79.29 13.41
C VAL A 5 53.12 77.95 12.65
N LYS A 6 53.75 76.99 13.28
CA LYS A 6 53.74 75.60 12.76
C LYS A 6 52.37 74.95 12.96
N ASN A 7 51.66 74.71 11.88
CA ASN A 7 50.46 73.89 11.90
C ASN A 7 50.80 72.41 12.21
N LEU A 8 50.40 72.01 13.38
CA LEU A 8 50.48 70.59 13.77
C LEU A 8 49.28 69.85 13.12
N GLN A 9 49.54 69.15 12.04
CA GLN A 9 48.55 68.24 11.43
C GLN A 9 48.44 66.95 12.30
N VAL A 10 47.35 66.86 13.05
CA VAL A 10 47.02 65.65 13.80
C VAL A 10 46.39 64.68 12.79
N THR A 11 47.19 63.78 12.27
CA THR A 11 46.69 62.66 11.48
C THR A 11 46.03 61.63 12.41
N ARG A 12 44.71 61.67 12.43
CA ARG A 12 43.90 60.70 13.14
C ARG A 12 43.86 59.41 12.31
N SER A 13 44.72 58.44 12.67
CA SER A 13 44.72 57.10 12.10
C SER A 13 43.44 56.37 12.54
N TYR A 14 42.50 56.22 11.61
CA TYR A 14 41.37 55.30 11.80
C TYR A 14 41.89 53.90 11.55
N SER A 15 42.22 53.15 12.57
CA SER A 15 42.43 51.73 12.49
C SER A 15 41.08 51.07 12.18
N MET A 16 40.86 50.76 10.92
CA MET A 16 39.70 50.03 10.43
C MET A 16 39.84 48.59 10.92
N ARG A 17 39.24 48.30 12.10
CA ARG A 17 39.09 46.97 12.57
C ARG A 17 38.04 46.30 11.69
N PHE A 18 38.48 45.49 10.71
CA PHE A 18 37.63 44.56 10.02
C PHE A 18 37.13 43.54 11.00
N ILE A 19 35.92 43.76 11.51
CA ILE A 19 35.15 42.73 12.20
C ILE A 19 34.68 41.79 11.08
N THR A 20 35.44 40.73 10.85
CA THR A 20 34.99 39.60 10.07
C THR A 20 33.89 38.90 10.87
N LEU A 21 32.64 39.26 10.58
CA LEU A 21 31.48 38.56 11.06
C LEU A 21 31.45 37.17 10.39
N SER A 22 32.08 36.21 11.05
CA SER A 22 32.03 34.81 10.68
C SER A 22 30.60 34.33 10.96
N ILE A 23 29.76 34.42 9.93
CA ILE A 23 28.44 33.78 9.94
C ILE A 23 28.70 32.28 9.84
N MET A 24 28.76 31.65 11.01
CA MET A 24 28.75 30.21 11.16
C MET A 24 27.33 29.73 10.81
N ILE A 25 27.09 29.49 9.51
CA ILE A 25 25.89 28.78 9.05
C ILE A 25 26.03 27.35 9.55
N SER A 26 25.56 27.15 10.77
CA SER A 26 25.32 25.79 11.30
C SER A 26 24.22 25.16 10.44
N LEU A 27 24.64 24.42 9.41
CA LEU A 27 23.74 23.59 8.61
C LEU A 27 23.20 22.50 9.56
N PHE A 28 22.04 22.75 10.15
CA PHE A 28 21.27 21.74 10.85
C PHE A 28 20.87 20.69 9.82
N ILE A 29 21.74 19.72 9.57
CA ILE A 29 21.43 18.51 8.85
C ILE A 29 20.50 17.73 9.77
N LEU A 30 19.19 18.04 9.71
CA LEU A 30 18.18 17.16 10.28
C LEU A 30 18.36 15.80 9.57
N PRO A 31 18.53 14.71 10.33
CA PRO A 31 18.53 13.39 9.71
C PRO A 31 17.14 13.21 9.10
N VAL A 32 17.01 13.46 7.81
CA VAL A 32 15.88 12.98 7.02
C VAL A 32 15.97 11.47 7.15
N LYS A 33 15.11 10.89 7.98
CA LYS A 33 14.90 9.44 7.98
C LYS A 33 14.36 9.14 6.59
N MET A 34 15.24 8.91 5.63
CA MET A 34 14.89 8.20 4.40
C MET A 34 14.44 6.83 4.90
N ASN A 35 13.13 6.67 5.04
CA ASN A 35 12.56 5.34 5.08
C ASN A 35 13.02 4.72 3.76
N ALA A 36 14.08 3.91 3.82
CA ALA A 36 14.41 3.02 2.74
C ALA A 36 13.18 2.13 2.57
N GLN A 37 12.29 2.54 1.67
CA GLN A 37 11.15 1.71 1.27
C GLN A 37 11.79 0.46 0.69
N GLY A 38 11.81 -0.62 1.48
CA GLY A 38 12.30 -1.91 1.03
C GLY A 38 11.60 -2.26 -0.29
N ALA A 39 12.27 -3.03 -1.14
CA ALA A 39 11.66 -3.46 -2.40
C ALA A 39 10.27 -4.02 -2.11
N LYS A 40 9.25 -3.52 -2.83
CA LYS A 40 7.87 -3.97 -2.69
C LYS A 40 7.78 -5.46 -2.96
N ALA A 41 6.95 -6.16 -2.19
CA ALA A 41 6.70 -7.59 -2.40
C ALA A 41 6.15 -7.85 -3.80
N ASN A 42 6.55 -8.95 -4.42
CA ASN A 42 6.04 -9.37 -5.72
C ASN A 42 5.12 -10.58 -5.53
N PHE A 43 3.84 -10.36 -5.72
CA PHE A 43 2.80 -11.37 -5.58
C PHE A 43 2.57 -12.21 -6.85
N SER A 44 3.29 -11.93 -7.95
CA SER A 44 3.14 -12.65 -9.22
C SER A 44 3.40 -14.14 -9.06
N GLY A 45 2.55 -14.93 -9.69
CA GLY A 45 2.67 -16.39 -9.70
C GLY A 45 1.32 -17.08 -9.80
N SER A 46 1.38 -18.40 -9.85
CA SER A 46 0.22 -19.29 -9.74
C SER A 46 0.17 -19.83 -8.31
N TRP A 47 -0.99 -19.72 -7.70
CA TRP A 47 -1.22 -20.02 -6.28
C TRP A 47 -2.34 -21.03 -6.14
N ALA A 48 -2.17 -22.05 -5.33
CA ALA A 48 -3.20 -23.05 -5.03
C ALA A 48 -3.58 -22.97 -3.55
N LEU A 49 -4.88 -22.97 -3.25
CA LEU A 49 -5.38 -22.96 -1.89
C LEU A 49 -4.89 -24.20 -1.13
N ASN A 50 -4.31 -23.96 0.03
CA ASN A 50 -3.98 -24.98 1.00
C ASN A 50 -5.01 -24.98 2.13
N GLU A 51 -6.00 -25.84 2.03
CA GLU A 51 -7.11 -25.90 2.99
C GLU A 51 -6.63 -26.27 4.39
N SER A 52 -5.61 -27.13 4.49
CA SER A 52 -5.09 -27.58 5.79
C SER A 52 -4.38 -26.48 6.58
N LYS A 53 -3.84 -25.47 5.89
CA LYS A 53 -3.22 -24.29 6.49
C LYS A 53 -4.17 -23.10 6.63
N SER A 54 -5.39 -23.22 6.07
CA SER A 54 -6.35 -22.12 6.00
C SER A 54 -7.36 -22.21 7.14
N ASN A 55 -7.80 -21.02 7.61
CA ASN A 55 -8.99 -20.89 8.45
C ASN A 55 -10.10 -20.30 7.59
N LEU A 56 -11.03 -21.14 7.16
CA LEU A 56 -12.14 -20.76 6.29
C LEU A 56 -13.26 -20.02 7.02
N GLY A 57 -13.14 -19.88 8.37
CA GLY A 57 -14.17 -19.28 9.21
C GLY A 57 -15.42 -20.17 9.37
N GLU A 58 -16.32 -19.74 10.24
CA GLU A 58 -17.61 -20.38 10.41
C GLU A 58 -18.61 -19.80 9.42
N GLY A 59 -19.25 -20.67 8.63
CA GLY A 59 -20.36 -20.28 7.77
C GLY A 59 -20.28 -20.75 6.33
N ARG A 60 -21.43 -21.19 5.82
CA ARG A 60 -21.61 -21.55 4.42
C ARG A 60 -21.66 -20.25 3.61
N GLY A 61 -20.67 -19.96 2.79
CA GLY A 61 -20.87 -18.89 1.83
C GLY A 61 -19.63 -18.20 1.27
N PHE A 62 -18.52 -18.25 1.95
CA PHE A 62 -17.31 -17.66 1.38
C PHE A 62 -16.58 -18.72 0.55
N ARG A 63 -16.97 -18.81 -0.73
CA ARG A 63 -16.29 -19.70 -1.66
C ARG A 63 -14.94 -19.07 -1.99
N SER A 64 -13.92 -19.54 -1.31
CA SER A 64 -12.53 -19.20 -1.60
C SER A 64 -12.18 -19.59 -3.03
N ALA A 65 -11.30 -18.84 -3.65
CA ALA A 65 -10.71 -19.29 -4.90
C ALA A 65 -9.83 -20.51 -4.62
N SER A 66 -10.05 -21.60 -5.33
CA SER A 66 -9.20 -22.80 -5.24
C SER A 66 -7.82 -22.55 -5.85
N GLN A 67 -7.74 -21.65 -6.81
CA GLN A 67 -6.52 -21.24 -7.47
C GLN A 67 -6.57 -19.75 -7.81
N MET A 68 -5.41 -19.11 -7.80
CA MET A 68 -5.24 -17.74 -8.30
C MET A 68 -4.00 -17.69 -9.21
N LYS A 69 -4.14 -16.96 -10.33
CA LYS A 69 -2.99 -16.50 -11.10
C LYS A 69 -2.87 -15.01 -10.93
N VAL A 70 -1.76 -14.56 -10.40
CA VAL A 70 -1.49 -13.16 -10.12
C VAL A 70 -0.41 -12.66 -11.07
N THR A 71 -0.67 -11.54 -11.71
CA THR A 71 0.30 -10.80 -12.52
C THR A 71 0.41 -9.39 -11.97
N GLN A 72 1.60 -9.06 -11.50
CA GLN A 72 1.93 -7.72 -10.97
C GLN A 72 2.95 -7.09 -11.89
N ASP A 73 2.61 -5.94 -12.47
CA ASP A 73 3.45 -5.18 -13.38
C ASP A 73 3.39 -3.69 -13.01
N GLY A 74 4.47 -3.17 -12.46
CA GLY A 74 4.53 -1.81 -11.96
C GLY A 74 3.41 -1.49 -10.98
N ASN A 75 2.50 -0.64 -11.39
CA ASN A 75 1.33 -0.22 -10.60
C ASN A 75 0.06 -1.05 -10.88
N ASN A 76 0.13 -2.03 -11.76
CA ASN A 76 -1.01 -2.83 -12.16
C ASN A 76 -0.96 -4.22 -11.51
N LEU A 77 -2.11 -4.69 -11.06
CA LEU A 77 -2.30 -6.03 -10.54
C LEU A 77 -3.49 -6.67 -11.24
N SER A 78 -3.27 -7.81 -11.89
CA SER A 78 -4.33 -8.65 -12.46
C SER A 78 -4.39 -9.97 -11.71
N VAL A 79 -5.60 -10.38 -11.33
CA VAL A 79 -5.84 -11.60 -10.56
C VAL A 79 -6.93 -12.43 -11.22
N ASP A 80 -6.56 -13.59 -11.73
CA ASP A 80 -7.50 -14.61 -12.18
C ASP A 80 -7.83 -15.51 -10.99
N ARG A 81 -9.08 -15.53 -10.55
CA ARG A 81 -9.56 -16.37 -9.45
C ARG A 81 -10.40 -17.51 -9.98
N VAL A 82 -9.96 -18.72 -9.77
CA VAL A 82 -10.72 -19.93 -10.10
C VAL A 82 -11.53 -20.35 -8.88
N ARG A 83 -12.85 -20.48 -9.05
CA ARG A 83 -13.77 -20.97 -8.02
C ARG A 83 -14.53 -22.16 -8.55
N THR A 84 -14.64 -23.20 -7.74
CA THR A 84 -15.43 -24.37 -8.08
C THR A 84 -16.79 -24.28 -7.41
N ASN A 85 -17.87 -24.48 -8.15
CA ASN A 85 -19.21 -24.49 -7.60
C ASN A 85 -19.52 -25.88 -6.93
N GLN A 86 -20.70 -26.02 -6.34
CA GLN A 86 -21.11 -27.28 -5.68
C GLN A 86 -21.22 -28.46 -6.65
N ASN A 87 -21.40 -28.19 -7.94
CA ASN A 87 -21.49 -29.21 -8.97
C ASN A 87 -20.11 -29.60 -9.54
N GLY A 88 -19.01 -29.06 -9.00
CA GLY A 88 -17.66 -29.29 -9.48
C GLY A 88 -17.24 -28.44 -10.67
N GLU A 89 -18.09 -27.51 -11.16
CA GLU A 89 -17.77 -26.66 -12.29
C GLU A 89 -16.86 -25.50 -11.85
N ALA A 90 -15.76 -25.33 -12.57
CA ALA A 90 -14.82 -24.25 -12.34
C ALA A 90 -15.24 -22.97 -13.11
N THR A 91 -15.23 -21.85 -12.43
CA THR A 91 -15.45 -20.53 -13.02
C THR A 91 -14.23 -19.65 -12.74
N THR A 92 -13.70 -19.02 -13.77
CA THR A 92 -12.61 -18.06 -13.65
C THR A 92 -13.17 -16.64 -13.72
N THR A 93 -12.72 -15.81 -12.79
CA THR A 93 -13.03 -14.37 -12.78
C THR A 93 -11.72 -13.60 -12.78
N THR A 94 -11.53 -12.70 -13.75
CA THR A 94 -10.38 -11.80 -13.80
C THR A 94 -10.74 -10.48 -13.15
N GLU A 95 -9.94 -10.06 -12.18
CA GLU A 95 -10.07 -8.78 -11.48
C GLU A 95 -8.80 -7.97 -11.73
N LYS A 96 -8.96 -6.68 -12.04
CA LYS A 96 -7.84 -5.77 -12.31
C LYS A 96 -7.84 -4.63 -11.31
N TYR A 97 -6.65 -4.29 -10.82
CA TYR A 97 -6.46 -3.28 -9.79
C TYR A 97 -5.27 -2.38 -10.09
N THR A 98 -5.30 -1.17 -9.56
CA THR A 98 -4.13 -0.29 -9.47
C THR A 98 -3.61 -0.25 -8.03
N LEU A 99 -2.29 -0.19 -7.85
CA LEU A 99 -1.63 -0.24 -6.54
C LEU A 99 -1.30 1.15 -5.98
N ASP A 100 -1.87 2.20 -6.56
CA ASP A 100 -1.65 3.61 -6.21
C ASP A 100 -2.72 4.19 -5.26
N GLY A 101 -3.64 3.35 -4.81
CA GLY A 101 -4.73 3.77 -3.93
C GLY A 101 -5.91 4.39 -4.65
N LYS A 102 -5.96 4.35 -5.98
CA LYS A 102 -7.15 4.72 -6.74
C LYS A 102 -8.17 3.59 -6.75
N GLU A 103 -9.43 3.96 -6.95
CA GLU A 103 -10.51 2.99 -7.08
C GLU A 103 -10.41 2.24 -8.39
N SER A 104 -10.49 0.92 -8.31
CA SER A 104 -10.61 0.01 -9.45
C SER A 104 -12.00 -0.61 -9.46
N VAL A 105 -12.66 -0.62 -10.61
CA VAL A 105 -14.02 -1.16 -10.76
C VAL A 105 -13.96 -2.46 -11.56
N ASN A 106 -14.49 -3.53 -10.99
CA ASN A 106 -14.60 -4.84 -11.63
C ASN A 106 -16.06 -5.28 -11.66
N THR A 107 -16.57 -5.60 -12.83
CA THR A 107 -17.95 -6.07 -13.03
C THR A 107 -17.95 -7.55 -13.42
N SER A 108 -18.85 -8.31 -12.85
CA SER A 108 -19.07 -9.71 -13.12
C SER A 108 -20.58 -10.02 -13.13
N THR A 109 -20.94 -11.24 -13.48
CA THR A 109 -22.33 -11.74 -13.38
C THR A 109 -22.88 -11.70 -11.93
N ARG A 110 -22.01 -11.51 -10.94
CA ARG A 110 -22.38 -11.42 -9.52
C ARG A 110 -22.49 -9.98 -8.98
N GLY A 111 -22.42 -8.99 -9.87
CA GLY A 111 -22.47 -7.57 -9.52
C GLY A 111 -21.14 -6.86 -9.75
N THR A 112 -21.10 -5.63 -9.28
CA THR A 112 -19.94 -4.73 -9.42
C THR A 112 -19.21 -4.60 -8.11
N SER A 113 -17.88 -4.65 -8.16
CA SER A 113 -17.01 -4.36 -7.02
C SER A 113 -16.15 -3.13 -7.29
N LYS A 114 -16.07 -2.25 -6.31
CA LYS A 114 -15.17 -1.11 -6.23
C LYS A 114 -14.11 -1.44 -5.21
N THR A 115 -12.85 -1.35 -5.60
CA THR A 115 -11.73 -1.76 -4.74
C THR A 115 -10.63 -0.72 -4.76
N VAL A 116 -10.17 -0.33 -3.59
CA VAL A 116 -8.98 0.49 -3.40
C VAL A 116 -7.87 -0.41 -2.86
N VAL A 117 -6.71 -0.44 -3.54
CA VAL A 117 -5.56 -1.23 -3.11
C VAL A 117 -4.42 -0.30 -2.73
N LYS A 118 -3.86 -0.53 -1.54
CA LYS A 118 -2.72 0.24 -1.02
C LYS A 118 -1.64 -0.70 -0.48
N TRP A 119 -0.41 -0.30 -0.66
CA TRP A 119 0.72 -0.93 0.03
C TRP A 119 0.70 -0.64 1.53
N SER A 120 1.17 -1.59 2.33
CA SER A 120 1.60 -1.30 3.70
C SER A 120 2.79 -0.35 3.70
N ALA A 121 3.04 0.30 4.83
CA ALA A 121 4.12 1.28 4.95
C ALA A 121 5.52 0.69 4.66
N ASP A 122 5.72 -0.59 4.94
CA ASP A 122 6.94 -1.33 4.68
C ASP A 122 7.02 -1.96 3.28
N GLY A 123 5.96 -1.84 2.47
CA GLY A 123 5.86 -2.41 1.13
C GLY A 123 5.72 -3.94 1.08
N LYS A 124 5.48 -4.61 2.21
CA LYS A 124 5.42 -6.08 2.28
C LYS A 124 4.02 -6.65 2.14
N ALA A 125 2.98 -5.84 2.32
CA ALA A 125 1.60 -6.27 2.20
C ALA A 125 0.80 -5.38 1.24
N LEU A 126 -0.25 -5.96 0.64
CA LEU A 126 -1.30 -5.24 -0.07
C LEU A 126 -2.57 -5.24 0.77
N ASN A 127 -3.13 -4.06 0.98
CA ASN A 127 -4.39 -3.86 1.69
C ASN A 127 -5.46 -3.48 0.68
N PHE A 128 -6.52 -4.30 0.60
CA PHE A 128 -7.66 -4.11 -0.27
C PHE A 128 -8.85 -3.64 0.57
N ALA A 129 -9.48 -2.54 0.19
CA ALA A 129 -10.78 -2.14 0.70
C ALA A 129 -11.80 -2.34 -0.43
N VAL A 130 -12.75 -3.24 -0.21
CA VAL A 130 -13.69 -3.69 -1.23
C VAL A 130 -15.11 -3.29 -0.83
N SER A 131 -15.82 -2.63 -1.73
CA SER A 131 -17.27 -2.45 -1.69
C SER A 131 -17.88 -3.20 -2.87
N ARG A 132 -18.77 -4.13 -2.60
CA ARG A 132 -19.47 -4.92 -3.62
C ARG A 132 -20.95 -4.63 -3.58
N THR A 133 -21.50 -4.29 -4.74
CA THR A 133 -22.93 -4.07 -4.93
C THR A 133 -23.51 -5.23 -5.74
N PHE A 134 -24.59 -5.81 -5.27
CA PHE A 134 -25.33 -6.88 -5.97
C PHE A 134 -26.83 -6.71 -5.76
N GLU A 135 -27.60 -7.20 -6.70
CA GLU A 135 -29.06 -7.21 -6.57
C GLU A 135 -29.52 -8.57 -6.01
N ARG A 136 -30.42 -8.48 -5.05
CA ARG A 136 -31.08 -9.65 -4.46
C ARG A 136 -32.56 -9.32 -4.26
N ASN A 137 -33.45 -10.10 -4.86
CA ASN A 137 -34.91 -9.92 -4.78
C ASN A 137 -35.39 -8.52 -5.16
N GLY A 138 -34.74 -7.88 -6.16
CA GLY A 138 -35.04 -6.51 -6.57
C GLY A 138 -34.49 -5.40 -5.69
N GLU A 139 -33.76 -5.75 -4.62
CA GLU A 139 -33.11 -4.79 -3.74
C GLU A 139 -31.59 -4.78 -4.00
N THR A 140 -31.04 -3.58 -4.05
CA THR A 140 -29.59 -3.37 -4.15
C THR A 140 -28.97 -3.51 -2.78
N THR A 141 -28.04 -4.45 -2.63
CA THR A 141 -27.31 -4.67 -1.38
C THR A 141 -25.84 -4.31 -1.58
N GLU A 142 -25.27 -3.55 -0.65
CA GLU A 142 -23.84 -3.27 -0.56
C GLU A 142 -23.20 -4.11 0.55
N MET A 143 -22.08 -4.75 0.23
CA MET A 143 -21.27 -5.49 1.18
C MET A 143 -19.84 -4.94 1.18
N LYS A 144 -19.32 -4.62 2.37
CA LYS A 144 -17.96 -4.14 2.56
C LYS A 144 -17.08 -5.24 3.13
N SER A 145 -15.87 -5.32 2.61
CA SER A 145 -14.85 -6.23 3.11
C SER A 145 -13.44 -5.65 2.93
N THR A 146 -12.50 -6.19 3.68
CA THR A 146 -11.07 -5.91 3.48
C THR A 146 -10.33 -7.20 3.24
N GLU A 147 -9.26 -7.14 2.45
CA GLU A 147 -8.28 -8.22 2.33
C GLU A 147 -6.89 -7.67 2.63
N VAL A 148 -6.07 -8.45 3.31
CA VAL A 148 -4.65 -8.17 3.50
C VAL A 148 -3.87 -9.34 2.94
N TRP A 149 -3.05 -9.06 1.93
CA TRP A 149 -2.20 -10.05 1.28
C TRP A 149 -0.78 -9.91 1.78
N THR A 150 -0.18 -11.00 2.25
CA THR A 150 1.20 -11.04 2.74
C THR A 150 1.89 -12.30 2.25
N LEU A 151 3.11 -12.17 1.74
CA LEU A 151 3.97 -13.33 1.52
C LEU A 151 4.64 -13.69 2.84
N THR A 152 4.31 -14.86 3.41
CA THR A 152 4.97 -15.36 4.61
C THR A 152 6.36 -15.90 4.29
N ASP A 153 6.54 -16.38 3.07
CA ASP A 153 7.81 -16.75 2.44
C ASP A 153 7.70 -16.66 0.91
N ALA A 154 8.74 -17.06 0.17
CA ALA A 154 8.76 -16.97 -1.30
C ALA A 154 7.72 -17.86 -2.00
N LYS A 155 7.12 -18.82 -1.28
CA LYS A 155 6.21 -19.82 -1.83
C LYS A 155 4.84 -19.84 -1.16
N THR A 156 4.60 -18.98 -0.18
CA THR A 156 3.38 -19.00 0.61
C THR A 156 2.76 -17.61 0.68
N LEU A 157 1.52 -17.49 0.19
CA LEU A 157 0.71 -16.28 0.24
C LEU A 157 -0.39 -16.47 1.28
N SER A 158 -0.46 -15.56 2.26
CA SER A 158 -1.56 -15.45 3.23
C SER A 158 -2.50 -14.33 2.82
N VAL A 159 -3.79 -14.61 2.81
CA VAL A 159 -4.87 -13.66 2.53
C VAL A 159 -5.80 -13.65 3.74
N LEU A 160 -5.72 -12.59 4.54
CA LEU A 160 -6.66 -12.32 5.63
C LEU A 160 -7.82 -11.50 5.07
N SER A 161 -9.04 -12.04 5.11
CA SER A 161 -10.25 -11.32 4.71
C SER A 161 -11.12 -11.03 5.94
N THR A 162 -11.63 -9.80 6.01
CA THR A 162 -12.59 -9.37 7.02
C THR A 162 -13.85 -8.87 6.33
N PHE A 163 -14.99 -9.44 6.67
CA PHE A 163 -16.29 -9.08 6.14
C PHE A 163 -17.10 -8.38 7.21
N THR A 164 -17.63 -7.20 6.90
CA THR A 164 -18.54 -6.47 7.79
C THR A 164 -19.96 -6.94 7.51
N MET A 165 -20.59 -7.54 8.50
CA MET A 165 -21.95 -8.04 8.47
C MET A 165 -22.81 -7.27 9.48
N PRO A 166 -24.16 -7.24 9.35
CA PRO A 166 -25.02 -6.59 10.33
C PRO A 166 -24.89 -7.13 11.75
N ASP A 167 -24.50 -8.41 11.86
CA ASP A 167 -24.33 -9.15 13.12
C ASP A 167 -22.87 -9.17 13.63
N GLY A 168 -21.98 -8.42 12.98
CA GLY A 168 -20.56 -8.30 13.37
C GLY A 168 -19.58 -8.59 12.24
N GLU A 169 -18.32 -8.69 12.59
CA GLU A 169 -17.24 -8.99 11.65
C GLU A 169 -16.98 -10.48 11.56
N ARG A 170 -16.75 -10.98 10.36
CA ARG A 170 -16.28 -12.34 10.10
C ARG A 170 -14.91 -12.30 9.45
N LYS A 171 -13.99 -13.12 9.97
CA LYS A 171 -12.61 -13.19 9.50
C LYS A 171 -12.30 -14.58 8.96
N THR A 172 -11.60 -14.62 7.84
CA THR A 172 -11.03 -15.83 7.24
C THR A 172 -9.57 -15.61 6.94
N THR A 173 -8.76 -16.65 7.09
CA THR A 173 -7.36 -16.62 6.65
C THR A 173 -7.16 -17.73 5.66
N LEU A 174 -6.91 -17.37 4.42
CA LEU A 174 -6.64 -18.31 3.34
C LEU A 174 -5.14 -18.36 3.09
N VAL A 175 -4.59 -19.54 3.04
CA VAL A 175 -3.17 -19.77 2.74
C VAL A 175 -3.08 -20.45 1.38
N TYR A 176 -2.25 -19.88 0.52
CA TYR A 176 -2.00 -20.40 -0.81
C TYR A 176 -0.53 -20.78 -0.95
N ASP A 177 -0.28 -21.96 -1.47
CA ASP A 177 1.07 -22.40 -1.85
C ASP A 177 1.32 -22.09 -3.33
N LYS A 178 2.54 -21.68 -3.66
CA LYS A 178 2.96 -21.39 -5.03
C LYS A 178 3.10 -22.69 -5.81
N LYS A 179 2.54 -22.69 -7.03
CA LYS A 179 2.72 -23.79 -8.00
C LYS A 179 4.01 -23.66 -8.79
#